data_af6ffdefad5f86baa9ee36093ccca529
#
_entry.id   af6ffdefad5f86baa9ee36093ccca529
#
_cell.length_a   1.000
_cell.length_b   1.000
_cell.length_c   1.000
_cell.angle_alpha   90.00
_cell.angle_beta   90.00
_cell.angle_gamma   90.00
#
_symmetry.space_group_name_H-M   'P 1'
#
loop_
_entity.id
_entity.type
_entity.pdbx_description
1 polymer ?
#
loop_
_entity_poly.entity_id
_entity_poly.type
_entity_poly.pdbx_seq_one_letter_code
_entity_poly.pdbx_strand_id
1 'polypeptide(L)'
;MNVTIGTLFVERFRSLRKLEINGLGRVNLITGRNNTGKSSVLEALRILASDASPFIINDILQFREEDAGDTDETARPLAAEGLFSLSNLFNGFPQFSAKLEPIVIAANGVSHPMRLTMEVGWFSEERDQDGTRRLIPQQKELFGEGETIPALVIEGGNSRRVLPLESIRRLAYRNRTMRSEVAAEPSLPCVFVSPYGGERTATLGALWDKIALSDREKNVVDALRIIDPEISAVSMVGGEGPRQHRTAIVRSGILPRPVPLRSFGDGLNRLFGIILSLVNAKDGLLLIDEFENGIHHSVQLDAWRAVFKLSQQLGIQVFATSHSWDSVEAFQKVAAETPEAGVLVRLSRKGEDIVPTVFADDELAVATRDRIELR
;
A
#
# COMPACT_ATOMS: atom_id res chain seq x y z
N MET A 1 9.76 19.84 8.99
CA MET A 1 9.89 19.09 7.71
C MET A 1 8.57 19.10 6.96
N ASN A 2 8.60 19.26 5.63
CA ASN A 2 7.39 19.12 4.81
C ASN A 2 7.09 17.64 4.64
N VAL A 3 6.04 17.12 5.28
CA VAL A 3 5.52 15.77 5.08
C VAL A 3 4.23 15.82 4.26
N THR A 4 4.05 14.86 3.36
CA THR A 4 2.86 14.81 2.50
C THR A 4 1.59 14.60 3.31
N ILE A 5 1.64 13.71 4.31
CA ILE A 5 0.55 13.36 5.22
C ILE A 5 1.03 13.59 6.66
N GLY A 6 0.52 14.61 7.34
CA GLY A 6 0.79 14.91 8.75
C GLY A 6 -0.24 14.28 9.70
N THR A 7 -1.48 14.08 9.19
CA THR A 7 -2.56 13.42 9.93
C THR A 7 -3.31 12.46 9.01
N LEU A 8 -3.74 11.31 9.55
CA LEU A 8 -4.55 10.33 8.86
C LEU A 8 -5.82 10.05 9.66
N PHE A 9 -6.97 10.14 9.02
CA PHE A 9 -8.27 9.78 9.55
C PHE A 9 -8.88 8.66 8.71
N VAL A 10 -9.31 7.58 9.37
CA VAL A 10 -9.97 6.44 8.73
C VAL A 10 -11.19 6.05 9.55
N GLU A 11 -12.33 5.93 8.91
CA GLU A 11 -13.58 5.56 9.57
C GLU A 11 -14.32 4.48 8.79
N ARG A 12 -14.83 3.47 9.50
CA ARG A 12 -15.63 2.35 8.97
C ARG A 12 -14.93 1.50 7.89
N PHE A 13 -13.62 1.42 7.95
CA PHE A 13 -12.83 0.64 7.01
C PHE A 13 -12.22 -0.60 7.69
N ARG A 14 -12.58 -1.79 7.24
CA ARG A 14 -12.07 -3.07 7.75
C ARG A 14 -12.20 -3.18 9.28
N SER A 15 -11.06 -3.39 9.98
CA SER A 15 -11.01 -3.43 11.45
C SER A 15 -11.05 -2.04 12.09
N LEU A 16 -10.97 -0.97 11.30
CA LEU A 16 -10.91 0.41 11.77
C LEU A 16 -12.31 1.01 11.84
N ARG A 17 -12.96 0.97 13.00
CA ARG A 17 -14.23 1.65 13.21
C ARG A 17 -14.05 3.16 13.13
N LYS A 18 -13.08 3.68 13.87
CA LYS A 18 -12.61 5.05 13.80
C LYS A 18 -11.14 5.10 14.25
N LEU A 19 -10.28 5.64 13.42
CA LEU A 19 -8.87 5.82 13.71
C LEU A 19 -8.45 7.22 13.30
N GLU A 20 -7.74 7.91 14.17
CA GLU A 20 -7.12 9.20 13.90
C GLU A 20 -5.67 9.17 14.38
N ILE A 21 -4.73 9.40 13.48
CA ILE A 21 -3.29 9.45 13.77
C ILE A 21 -2.80 10.85 13.46
N ASN A 22 -2.27 11.53 14.46
CA ASN A 22 -1.71 12.88 14.34
C ASN A 22 -0.19 12.84 14.55
N GLY A 23 0.54 13.78 13.97
CA GLY A 23 1.98 13.89 14.15
C GLY A 23 2.79 12.87 13.34
N LEU A 24 2.31 12.50 12.16
CA LEU A 24 3.05 11.63 11.24
C LEU A 24 4.31 12.32 10.71
N GLY A 25 5.42 11.57 10.69
CA GLY A 25 6.72 12.03 10.22
C GLY A 25 7.04 11.61 8.78
N ARG A 26 8.30 11.75 8.40
CA ARG A 26 8.78 11.29 7.08
C ARG A 26 8.84 9.77 6.99
N VAL A 27 9.31 9.10 8.02
CA VAL A 27 9.36 7.64 8.11
C VAL A 27 8.53 7.22 9.31
N ASN A 28 7.46 6.47 9.07
CA ASN A 28 6.50 6.06 10.07
C ASN A 28 6.55 4.54 10.22
N LEU A 29 6.83 4.04 11.42
CA LEU A 29 6.76 2.63 11.75
C LEU A 29 5.48 2.36 12.54
N ILE A 30 4.58 1.56 11.97
CA ILE A 30 3.31 1.16 12.57
C ILE A 30 3.48 -0.21 13.22
N THR A 31 3.31 -0.26 14.52
CA THR A 31 3.45 -1.49 15.33
C THR A 31 2.14 -1.86 16.01
N GLY A 32 2.10 -3.02 16.63
CA GLY A 32 0.95 -3.53 17.36
C GLY A 32 0.79 -5.03 17.20
N ARG A 33 -0.01 -5.64 18.07
CA ARG A 33 -0.33 -7.07 18.01
C ARG A 33 -1.00 -7.44 16.67
N ASN A 34 -1.05 -8.74 16.39
CA ASN A 34 -1.81 -9.20 15.24
C ASN A 34 -3.26 -8.76 15.34
N ASN A 35 -3.89 -8.51 14.19
CA ASN A 35 -5.27 -8.04 14.10
C ASN A 35 -5.57 -6.69 14.78
N THR A 36 -4.58 -5.77 14.84
CA THR A 36 -4.76 -4.38 15.27
C THR A 36 -4.90 -3.40 14.12
N GLY A 37 -5.07 -3.87 12.89
CA GLY A 37 -5.33 -3.02 11.73
C GLY A 37 -4.10 -2.39 11.07
N LYS A 38 -2.87 -2.85 11.36
CA LYS A 38 -1.64 -2.33 10.73
C LYS A 38 -1.72 -2.31 9.20
N SER A 39 -1.98 -3.46 8.59
CA SER A 39 -2.13 -3.55 7.12
C SER A 39 -3.35 -2.78 6.61
N SER A 40 -4.44 -2.67 7.41
CA SER A 40 -5.61 -1.87 7.04
C SER A 40 -5.27 -0.37 6.94
N VAL A 41 -4.34 0.14 7.75
CA VAL A 41 -3.84 1.52 7.61
C VAL A 41 -3.10 1.69 6.28
N LEU A 42 -2.23 0.74 5.90
CA LEU A 42 -1.54 0.81 4.59
C LEU A 42 -2.52 0.72 3.42
N GLU A 43 -3.53 -0.14 3.52
CA GLU A 43 -4.58 -0.26 2.50
C GLU A 43 -5.41 1.03 2.36
N ALA A 44 -5.76 1.68 3.48
CA ALA A 44 -6.45 2.97 3.46
C ALA A 44 -5.59 4.05 2.76
N LEU A 45 -4.29 4.09 3.04
CA LEU A 45 -3.35 4.98 2.35
C LEU A 45 -3.24 4.68 0.84
N ARG A 46 -3.23 3.39 0.44
CA ARG A 46 -3.25 3.00 -0.98
C ARG A 46 -4.51 3.48 -1.70
N ILE A 47 -5.67 3.30 -1.06
CA ILE A 47 -6.96 3.75 -1.59
C ILE A 47 -6.96 5.27 -1.73
N LEU A 48 -6.53 6.00 -0.70
CA LEU A 48 -6.48 7.46 -0.72
C LEU A 48 -5.53 8.00 -1.80
N ALA A 49 -4.31 7.47 -1.88
CA ALA A 49 -3.30 7.91 -2.84
C ALA A 49 -3.71 7.65 -4.29
N SER A 50 -4.48 6.60 -4.54
CA SER A 50 -4.98 6.24 -5.88
C SER A 50 -6.33 6.86 -6.21
N ASP A 51 -6.88 7.70 -5.34
CA ASP A 51 -8.24 8.24 -5.44
C ASP A 51 -9.27 7.11 -5.65
N ALA A 52 -9.18 6.05 -4.83
CA ALA A 52 -9.99 4.83 -4.90
C ALA A 52 -10.05 4.23 -6.32
N SER A 53 -8.91 4.07 -6.97
CA SER A 53 -8.82 3.39 -8.25
C SER A 53 -9.43 1.98 -8.17
N PRO A 54 -10.31 1.58 -9.10
CA PRO A 54 -10.88 0.23 -9.13
C PRO A 54 -9.82 -0.87 -9.17
N PHE A 55 -8.69 -0.58 -9.82
CA PHE A 55 -7.56 -1.50 -9.87
C PHE A 55 -6.95 -1.74 -8.48
N ILE A 56 -6.74 -0.68 -7.70
CA ILE A 56 -6.18 -0.79 -6.35
C ILE A 56 -7.17 -1.46 -5.40
N ILE A 57 -8.46 -1.14 -5.49
CA ILE A 57 -9.51 -1.81 -4.69
C ILE A 57 -9.50 -3.32 -4.96
N ASN A 58 -9.50 -3.71 -6.25
CA ASN A 58 -9.45 -5.11 -6.62
C ASN A 58 -8.14 -5.79 -6.20
N ASP A 59 -6.99 -5.13 -6.36
CA ASP A 59 -5.69 -5.65 -5.93
C ASP A 59 -5.65 -5.92 -4.42
N ILE A 60 -6.25 -5.04 -3.61
CA ILE A 60 -6.39 -5.21 -2.15
C ILE A 60 -7.27 -6.42 -1.82
N LEU A 61 -8.40 -6.59 -2.51
CA LEU A 61 -9.30 -7.73 -2.29
C LEU A 61 -8.65 -9.05 -2.70
N GLN A 62 -8.00 -9.08 -3.88
CA GLN A 62 -7.28 -10.28 -4.35
C GLN A 62 -6.10 -10.65 -3.45
N PHE A 63 -5.37 -9.66 -2.95
CA PHE A 63 -4.23 -9.89 -2.07
C PHE A 63 -4.64 -10.63 -0.77
N ARG A 64 -5.85 -10.40 -0.30
CA ARG A 64 -6.41 -11.06 0.89
C ARG A 64 -7.26 -12.30 0.57
N GLU A 65 -7.29 -12.74 -0.69
CA GLU A 65 -8.15 -13.84 -1.12
C GLU A 65 -9.64 -13.58 -0.83
N GLU A 66 -10.02 -12.30 -0.76
CA GLU A 66 -11.39 -11.84 -0.50
C GLU A 66 -12.17 -11.61 -1.80
N ASP A 67 -11.52 -11.75 -2.94
CA ASP A 67 -12.19 -11.81 -4.24
C ASP A 67 -12.88 -13.17 -4.34
N ALA A 68 -14.19 -13.19 -4.56
CA ALA A 68 -14.93 -14.42 -4.81
C ALA A 68 -14.42 -15.02 -6.14
N GLY A 69 -13.30 -15.74 -6.02
CA GLY A 69 -12.67 -16.43 -7.14
C GLY A 69 -13.56 -17.52 -7.67
N ASP A 70 -13.48 -17.80 -8.95
CA ASP A 70 -14.00 -18.93 -9.74
C ASP A 70 -14.53 -20.14 -8.94
N THR A 71 -15.58 -19.93 -8.17
CA THR A 71 -16.38 -21.03 -7.67
C THR A 71 -17.63 -21.10 -8.54
N ASP A 72 -17.57 -22.04 -9.49
CA ASP A 72 -18.69 -22.55 -10.28
C ASP A 72 -19.63 -21.45 -10.85
N GLU A 73 -19.46 -21.13 -12.12
CA GLU A 73 -20.23 -20.11 -12.86
C GLU A 73 -21.76 -20.29 -12.81
N THR A 74 -22.25 -21.36 -12.17
CA THR A 74 -23.67 -21.76 -12.19
C THR A 74 -24.46 -21.37 -10.95
N ALA A 75 -23.85 -20.89 -9.86
CA ALA A 75 -24.51 -20.90 -8.55
C ALA A 75 -24.96 -19.53 -7.98
N ARG A 76 -24.41 -18.37 -8.41
CA ARG A 76 -24.80 -17.05 -7.85
C ARG A 76 -24.88 -15.95 -8.90
N PRO A 77 -25.83 -15.00 -8.78
CA PRO A 77 -25.84 -13.79 -9.62
C PRO A 77 -24.55 -12.98 -9.41
N LEU A 78 -23.87 -12.58 -10.49
CA LEU A 78 -22.63 -11.78 -10.50
C LEU A 78 -22.66 -10.55 -9.58
N ALA A 79 -23.83 -9.94 -9.42
CA ALA A 79 -24.03 -8.80 -8.53
C ALA A 79 -23.89 -9.16 -7.04
N ALA A 80 -24.34 -10.37 -6.63
CA ALA A 80 -24.26 -10.82 -5.24
C ALA A 80 -22.82 -11.14 -4.83
N GLU A 81 -22.02 -11.69 -5.73
CA GLU A 81 -20.61 -11.99 -5.47
C GLU A 81 -19.78 -10.71 -5.33
N GLY A 82 -20.00 -9.73 -6.20
CA GLY A 82 -19.34 -8.42 -6.11
C GLY A 82 -19.64 -7.68 -4.81
N LEU A 83 -20.91 -7.77 -4.34
CA LEU A 83 -21.31 -7.22 -3.04
C LEU A 83 -20.60 -7.92 -1.88
N PHE A 84 -20.50 -9.24 -1.92
CA PHE A 84 -19.82 -10.01 -0.89
C PHE A 84 -18.36 -9.61 -0.78
N SER A 85 -17.63 -9.52 -1.89
CA SER A 85 -16.23 -9.08 -1.90
C SER A 85 -16.07 -7.66 -1.34
N LEU A 86 -16.94 -6.72 -1.74
CA LEU A 86 -16.88 -5.34 -1.23
C LEU A 86 -17.24 -5.24 0.26
N SER A 87 -18.07 -6.13 0.82
CA SER A 87 -18.39 -6.10 2.24
C SER A 87 -17.15 -6.21 3.12
N ASN A 88 -16.10 -6.87 2.62
CA ASN A 88 -14.83 -7.02 3.31
C ASN A 88 -14.07 -5.70 3.50
N LEU A 89 -14.40 -4.66 2.74
CA LEU A 89 -13.82 -3.33 2.95
C LEU A 89 -14.51 -2.57 4.09
N PHE A 90 -15.76 -2.89 4.41
CA PHE A 90 -16.52 -2.18 5.44
C PHE A 90 -16.31 -2.78 6.83
N ASN A 91 -16.33 -1.93 7.84
CA ASN A 91 -16.20 -2.39 9.21
C ASN A 91 -17.39 -3.27 9.62
N GLY A 92 -17.09 -4.42 10.23
CA GLY A 92 -18.10 -5.38 10.68
C GLY A 92 -18.64 -6.31 9.60
N PHE A 93 -18.11 -6.29 8.37
CA PHE A 93 -18.54 -7.16 7.25
C PHE A 93 -20.05 -7.15 7.03
N PRO A 94 -20.66 -5.98 6.84
CA PRO A 94 -22.10 -5.85 6.82
C PRO A 94 -22.72 -6.57 5.61
N GLN A 95 -23.93 -7.10 5.82
CA GLN A 95 -24.78 -7.49 4.70
C GLN A 95 -25.41 -6.23 4.10
N PHE A 96 -25.30 -6.06 2.77
CA PHE A 96 -25.83 -4.88 2.07
C PHE A 96 -27.38 -4.86 1.99
N SER A 97 -28.05 -5.39 3.00
CA SER A 97 -29.50 -5.34 3.14
C SER A 97 -30.02 -4.02 3.75
N ALA A 98 -29.17 -3.27 4.44
CA ALA A 98 -29.50 -2.01 5.08
C ALA A 98 -28.72 -0.85 4.45
N LYS A 99 -29.14 0.40 4.70
CA LYS A 99 -28.36 1.59 4.36
C LYS A 99 -27.09 1.58 5.22
N LEU A 100 -25.92 1.50 4.58
CA LEU A 100 -24.64 1.57 5.24
C LEU A 100 -24.13 3.00 5.26
N GLU A 101 -23.48 3.34 6.36
CA GLU A 101 -22.72 4.58 6.40
C GLU A 101 -21.43 4.44 5.58
N PRO A 102 -20.98 5.53 4.91
CA PRO A 102 -19.82 5.50 4.03
C PRO A 102 -18.54 5.22 4.81
N ILE A 103 -17.60 4.55 4.16
CA ILE A 103 -16.19 4.56 4.55
C ILE A 103 -15.67 5.98 4.33
N VAL A 104 -14.92 6.52 5.29
CA VAL A 104 -14.25 7.81 5.17
C VAL A 104 -12.76 7.63 5.36
N ILE A 105 -11.96 8.10 4.40
CA ILE A 105 -10.51 8.17 4.51
C ILE A 105 -10.11 9.60 4.21
N ALA A 106 -9.38 10.22 5.14
CA ALA A 106 -8.92 11.59 4.97
C ALA A 106 -7.49 11.74 5.48
N ALA A 107 -6.74 12.64 4.87
CA ALA A 107 -5.40 13.00 5.29
C ALA A 107 -5.19 14.50 5.13
N ASN A 108 -4.49 15.08 6.09
CA ASN A 108 -4.04 16.47 6.03
C ASN A 108 -2.51 16.51 6.06
N GLY A 109 -1.94 17.31 5.21
CA GLY A 109 -0.50 17.53 5.11
C GLY A 109 -0.19 18.93 4.57
N VAL A 110 1.04 19.09 4.08
CA VAL A 110 1.51 20.42 3.65
C VAL A 110 0.87 20.87 2.33
N SER A 111 0.50 19.93 1.44
CA SER A 111 0.07 20.30 0.09
C SER A 111 -1.42 20.64 0.02
N HIS A 112 -2.29 19.70 0.27
CA HIS A 112 -3.74 19.90 0.27
C HIS A 112 -4.43 18.82 1.11
N PRO A 113 -5.56 19.15 1.78
CA PRO A 113 -6.35 18.13 2.45
C PRO A 113 -6.95 17.17 1.41
N MET A 114 -6.74 15.88 1.66
CA MET A 114 -7.35 14.81 0.87
C MET A 114 -8.49 14.20 1.66
N ARG A 115 -9.64 14.01 1.04
CA ARG A 115 -10.78 13.33 1.65
C ARG A 115 -11.49 12.50 0.60
N LEU A 116 -11.75 11.26 0.95
CA LEU A 116 -12.42 10.29 0.15
C LEU A 116 -13.55 9.65 0.95
N THR A 117 -14.73 9.50 0.34
CA THR A 117 -15.82 8.70 0.88
C THR A 117 -16.19 7.60 -0.11
N MET A 118 -16.52 6.43 0.41
CA MET A 118 -16.96 5.29 -0.39
C MET A 118 -18.23 4.69 0.23
N GLU A 119 -19.27 4.56 -0.57
CA GLU A 119 -20.54 3.93 -0.16
C GLU A 119 -21.08 3.01 -1.26
N VAL A 120 -21.95 2.10 -0.90
CA VAL A 120 -22.68 1.27 -1.88
C VAL A 120 -24.05 1.89 -2.12
N GLY A 121 -24.29 2.23 -3.37
CA GLY A 121 -25.57 2.74 -3.86
C GLY A 121 -26.24 1.76 -4.82
N TRP A 122 -27.55 1.92 -5.01
CA TRP A 122 -28.36 1.14 -5.92
C TRP A 122 -28.83 2.03 -7.07
N PHE A 123 -28.77 1.54 -8.29
CA PHE A 123 -29.05 2.30 -9.49
C PHE A 123 -29.92 1.49 -10.45
N SER A 124 -30.78 2.16 -11.22
CA SER A 124 -31.38 1.60 -12.42
C SER A 124 -30.60 2.05 -13.64
N GLU A 125 -30.56 1.22 -14.68
CA GLU A 125 -29.95 1.55 -15.94
C GLU A 125 -31.01 2.09 -16.91
N GLU A 126 -30.85 3.33 -17.35
CA GLU A 126 -31.62 3.89 -18.44
C GLU A 126 -30.72 4.15 -19.65
N ARG A 127 -31.27 3.95 -20.85
CA ARG A 127 -30.58 4.29 -22.07
C ARG A 127 -31.20 5.56 -22.64
N ASP A 128 -30.37 6.56 -22.86
CA ASP A 128 -30.78 7.78 -23.53
C ASP A 128 -31.05 7.50 -25.01
N GLN A 129 -31.71 8.45 -25.71
CA GLN A 129 -32.04 8.35 -27.12
C GLN A 129 -30.81 8.07 -28.01
N ASP A 130 -29.63 8.50 -27.58
CA ASP A 130 -28.34 8.26 -28.25
C ASP A 130 -27.67 6.91 -27.86
N GLY A 131 -28.36 6.05 -27.10
CA GLY A 131 -27.85 4.76 -26.67
C GLY A 131 -26.84 4.84 -25.49
N THR A 132 -26.58 6.02 -24.95
CA THR A 132 -25.69 6.23 -23.81
C THR A 132 -26.36 5.70 -22.54
N ARG A 133 -25.64 4.86 -21.77
CA ARG A 133 -26.10 4.32 -20.49
C ARG A 133 -26.00 5.37 -19.40
N ARG A 134 -27.13 5.61 -18.70
CA ARG A 134 -27.19 6.45 -17.50
C ARG A 134 -27.58 5.62 -16.30
N LEU A 135 -26.89 5.82 -15.17
CA LEU A 135 -27.19 5.21 -13.89
C LEU A 135 -28.01 6.22 -13.06
N ILE A 136 -29.26 5.87 -12.77
CA ILE A 136 -30.17 6.70 -11.97
C ILE A 136 -30.24 6.13 -10.56
N PRO A 137 -29.92 6.94 -9.51
CA PRO A 137 -29.99 6.49 -8.13
C PRO A 137 -31.40 6.00 -7.77
N GLN A 138 -31.49 4.85 -7.12
CA GLN A 138 -32.75 4.29 -6.62
C GLN A 138 -32.74 4.24 -5.08
N GLN A 139 -33.86 4.58 -4.47
CA GLN A 139 -34.05 4.33 -3.04
C GLN A 139 -34.45 2.87 -2.84
N LYS A 140 -33.77 2.17 -1.94
CA LYS A 140 -33.94 0.74 -1.69
C LYS A 140 -35.36 0.33 -1.28
N GLU A 141 -36.16 1.26 -0.77
CA GLU A 141 -37.53 1.04 -0.34
C GLU A 141 -38.55 0.94 -1.49
N LEU A 142 -38.12 1.26 -2.71
CA LEU A 142 -38.94 1.29 -3.91
C LEU A 142 -38.66 0.14 -4.88
N PHE A 143 -38.24 -1.04 -4.40
CA PHE A 143 -38.12 -2.22 -5.25
C PHE A 143 -39.48 -2.68 -5.81
N GLY A 144 -39.91 -1.97 -6.85
CA GLY A 144 -40.75 -2.54 -7.86
C GLY A 144 -39.89 -3.48 -8.73
N GLU A 145 -40.53 -4.30 -9.57
CA GLU A 145 -39.94 -5.38 -10.41
C GLU A 145 -38.82 -4.98 -11.40
N GLY A 146 -38.05 -3.91 -11.14
CA GLY A 146 -36.94 -3.45 -11.97
C GLY A 146 -35.58 -3.96 -11.48
N GLU A 147 -34.73 -4.43 -12.39
CA GLU A 147 -33.36 -4.82 -12.10
C GLU A 147 -32.55 -3.62 -11.60
N THR A 148 -32.17 -3.62 -10.32
CA THR A 148 -31.27 -2.63 -9.74
C THR A 148 -29.84 -3.12 -9.77
N ILE A 149 -28.92 -2.22 -10.13
CA ILE A 149 -27.48 -2.48 -10.24
C ILE A 149 -26.79 -1.88 -9.01
N PRO A 150 -26.11 -2.69 -8.19
CA PRO A 150 -25.30 -2.15 -7.11
C PRO A 150 -24.02 -1.52 -7.69
N ALA A 151 -23.65 -0.37 -7.15
CA ALA A 151 -22.44 0.35 -7.54
C ALA A 151 -21.73 0.94 -6.32
N LEU A 152 -20.41 1.00 -6.41
CA LEU A 152 -19.58 1.75 -5.46
C LEU A 152 -19.61 3.22 -5.87
N VAL A 153 -20.12 4.06 -4.98
CA VAL A 153 -20.12 5.51 -5.12
C VAL A 153 -18.90 6.04 -4.38
N ILE A 154 -18.05 6.76 -5.09
CA ILE A 154 -16.82 7.33 -4.58
C ILE A 154 -16.90 8.84 -4.73
N GLU A 155 -16.73 9.55 -3.62
CA GLU A 155 -16.66 11.00 -3.60
C GLU A 155 -15.29 11.44 -3.06
N GLY A 156 -14.56 12.22 -3.85
CA GLY A 156 -13.24 12.74 -3.50
C GLY A 156 -12.95 14.05 -4.22
N GLY A 157 -12.42 15.04 -3.49
CA GLY A 157 -12.22 16.38 -4.04
C GLY A 157 -13.53 16.97 -4.59
N ASN A 158 -13.53 17.31 -5.88
CA ASN A 158 -14.69 17.83 -6.59
C ASN A 158 -15.36 16.78 -7.52
N SER A 159 -14.99 15.51 -7.39
CA SER A 159 -15.49 14.44 -8.27
C SER A 159 -16.37 13.46 -7.49
N ARG A 160 -17.45 13.05 -8.16
CA ARG A 160 -18.30 11.92 -7.75
C ARG A 160 -18.29 10.89 -8.87
N ARG A 161 -17.90 9.67 -8.53
CA ARG A 161 -17.83 8.55 -9.48
C ARG A 161 -18.75 7.44 -9.02
N VAL A 162 -19.45 6.84 -9.96
CA VAL A 162 -20.30 5.69 -9.73
C VAL A 162 -19.72 4.51 -10.51
N LEU A 163 -19.28 3.50 -9.83
CA LEU A 163 -18.63 2.34 -10.40
C LEU A 163 -19.51 1.10 -10.19
N PRO A 164 -20.24 0.62 -11.23
CA PRO A 164 -20.95 -0.65 -11.16
C PRO A 164 -20.00 -1.78 -10.73
N LEU A 165 -20.43 -2.66 -9.83
CA LEU A 165 -19.55 -3.70 -9.28
C LEU A 165 -18.99 -4.62 -10.35
N GLU A 166 -19.77 -4.93 -11.38
CA GLU A 166 -19.29 -5.66 -12.55
C GLU A 166 -18.13 -4.96 -13.26
N SER A 167 -18.16 -3.64 -13.31
CA SER A 167 -17.12 -2.84 -13.96
C SER A 167 -15.80 -2.90 -13.18
N ILE A 168 -15.83 -2.98 -11.84
CA ILE A 168 -14.62 -3.12 -11.01
C ILE A 168 -13.89 -4.40 -11.38
N ARG A 169 -14.61 -5.54 -11.47
CA ARG A 169 -14.03 -6.83 -11.87
C ARG A 169 -13.53 -6.82 -13.32
N ARG A 170 -14.32 -6.31 -14.26
CA ARG A 170 -13.94 -6.24 -15.68
C ARG A 170 -12.73 -5.34 -15.93
N LEU A 171 -12.64 -4.18 -15.28
CA LEU A 171 -11.50 -3.27 -15.39
C LEU A 171 -10.23 -3.90 -14.80
N ALA A 172 -10.34 -4.60 -13.70
CA ALA A 172 -9.23 -5.32 -13.10
C ALA A 172 -8.71 -6.45 -14.02
N TYR A 173 -9.61 -7.21 -14.65
CA TYR A 173 -9.24 -8.26 -15.60
C TYR A 173 -8.60 -7.69 -16.88
N ARG A 174 -9.16 -6.62 -17.44
CA ARG A 174 -8.65 -5.99 -18.66
C ARG A 174 -7.27 -5.35 -18.47
N ASN A 175 -7.00 -4.76 -17.30
CA ASN A 175 -5.67 -4.21 -16.98
C ASN A 175 -4.61 -5.29 -16.71
N ARG A 176 -5.02 -6.52 -16.38
CA ARG A 176 -4.12 -7.67 -16.30
C ARG A 176 -3.58 -8.11 -17.66
N THR A 177 -4.39 -7.97 -18.71
CA THR A 177 -4.06 -8.34 -20.09
C THR A 177 -3.50 -7.19 -20.91
N MET A 178 -3.89 -5.95 -20.59
CA MET A 178 -3.40 -4.73 -21.23
C MET A 178 -2.70 -3.85 -20.19
N ARG A 179 -1.40 -3.99 -20.08
CA ARG A 179 -0.50 -3.06 -19.35
C ARG A 179 -0.39 -1.73 -20.10
N SER A 180 -1.48 -1.03 -20.34
CA SER A 180 -1.42 0.18 -21.16
C SER A 180 -2.51 1.19 -20.78
N GLU A 181 -2.11 2.39 -20.42
CA GLU A 181 -2.52 3.72 -20.90
C GLU A 181 -3.81 4.37 -20.39
N VAL A 182 -4.67 3.77 -19.59
CA VAL A 182 -5.91 4.48 -19.14
C VAL A 182 -6.09 4.44 -17.60
N ALA A 183 -5.05 4.28 -16.85
CA ALA A 183 -5.09 4.64 -15.44
C ALA A 183 -4.90 6.17 -15.39
N ALA A 184 -5.90 6.90 -14.92
CA ALA A 184 -5.72 8.29 -14.50
C ALA A 184 -4.47 8.33 -13.60
N GLU A 185 -3.58 9.29 -13.82
CA GLU A 185 -2.40 9.43 -12.98
C GLU A 185 -2.87 9.48 -11.52
N PRO A 186 -2.26 8.69 -10.62
CA PRO A 186 -2.65 8.69 -9.22
C PRO A 186 -2.50 10.10 -8.67
N SER A 187 -3.42 10.53 -7.83
CA SER A 187 -3.38 11.85 -7.18
C SER A 187 -2.09 12.04 -6.37
N LEU A 188 -1.49 10.94 -5.91
CA LEU A 188 -0.22 10.88 -5.21
C LEU A 188 0.53 9.61 -5.62
N PRO A 189 1.79 9.70 -6.11
CA PRO A 189 2.61 8.52 -6.38
C PRO A 189 2.67 7.62 -5.15
N CYS A 190 2.34 6.34 -5.31
CA CYS A 190 2.31 5.38 -4.20
C CYS A 190 2.82 4.02 -4.67
N VAL A 191 3.83 3.49 -3.98
CA VAL A 191 4.36 2.15 -4.21
C VAL A 191 4.12 1.31 -2.96
N PHE A 192 3.62 0.09 -3.16
CA PHE A 192 3.36 -0.86 -2.07
C PHE A 192 4.29 -2.06 -2.18
N VAL A 193 4.92 -2.42 -1.07
CA VAL A 193 5.78 -3.60 -0.91
C VAL A 193 5.05 -4.59 -0.01
N SER A 194 4.76 -5.76 -0.56
CA SER A 194 3.99 -6.80 0.13
C SER A 194 4.82 -7.54 1.19
N PRO A 195 4.19 -8.19 2.20
CA PRO A 195 4.89 -8.92 3.25
C PRO A 195 5.51 -10.24 2.74
N TYR A 196 5.00 -10.80 1.64
CA TYR A 196 5.37 -12.17 1.20
C TYR A 196 6.78 -12.31 0.62
N GLY A 197 7.68 -11.38 0.91
CA GLY A 197 9.11 -11.47 0.61
C GLY A 197 9.44 -11.64 -0.88
N GLY A 198 10.26 -10.74 -1.40
CA GLY A 198 10.74 -10.79 -2.79
C GLY A 198 9.63 -10.50 -3.79
N GLU A 199 9.54 -9.23 -4.18
CA GLU A 199 8.74 -8.85 -5.34
C GLU A 199 8.96 -9.83 -6.48
N ARG A 200 7.91 -10.19 -7.19
CA ARG A 200 8.05 -11.05 -8.38
C ARG A 200 9.11 -10.45 -9.28
N THR A 201 10.00 -11.26 -9.82
CA THR A 201 11.12 -10.81 -10.67
C THR A 201 10.66 -9.94 -11.84
N ALA A 202 9.43 -10.17 -12.33
CA ALA A 202 8.80 -9.32 -13.33
C ALA A 202 8.50 -7.90 -12.81
N THR A 203 8.05 -7.77 -11.56
CA THR A 203 7.80 -6.46 -10.91
C THR A 203 9.10 -5.71 -10.70
N LEU A 204 10.13 -6.38 -10.16
CA LEU A 204 11.47 -5.78 -10.00
C LEU A 204 12.05 -5.33 -11.34
N GLY A 205 11.88 -6.14 -12.39
CA GLY A 205 12.30 -5.77 -13.73
C GLY A 205 11.61 -4.51 -14.24
N ALA A 206 10.29 -4.40 -14.07
CA ALA A 206 9.53 -3.23 -14.49
C ALA A 206 9.89 -1.96 -13.69
N LEU A 207 10.19 -2.10 -12.39
CA LEU A 207 10.67 -1.00 -11.55
C LEU A 207 12.07 -0.56 -11.97
N TRP A 208 12.94 -1.51 -12.28
CA TRP A 208 14.28 -1.23 -12.77
C TRP A 208 14.28 -0.47 -14.10
N ASP A 209 13.44 -0.91 -15.06
CA ASP A 209 13.36 -0.29 -16.38
C ASP A 209 12.98 1.20 -16.32
N LYS A 210 12.24 1.61 -15.30
CA LYS A 210 11.88 3.02 -15.08
C LYS A 210 13.03 3.91 -14.60
N ILE A 211 14.09 3.31 -14.07
CA ILE A 211 15.23 4.05 -13.49
C ILE A 211 16.56 3.77 -14.20
N ALA A 212 16.63 2.74 -15.03
CA ALA A 212 17.84 2.36 -15.75
C ALA A 212 18.39 3.56 -16.55
N LEU A 213 19.69 3.75 -16.49
CA LEU A 213 20.41 4.86 -17.13
C LEU A 213 20.01 6.27 -16.66
N SER A 214 19.37 6.36 -15.50
CA SER A 214 19.06 7.64 -14.84
C SER A 214 19.88 7.83 -13.56
N ASP A 215 19.89 9.05 -13.02
CA ASP A 215 20.53 9.32 -11.71
C ASP A 215 19.98 8.47 -10.57
N ARG A 216 18.76 7.94 -10.72
CA ARG A 216 18.13 7.06 -9.72
C ARG A 216 18.80 5.69 -9.62
N GLU A 217 19.40 5.20 -10.68
CA GLU A 217 20.20 3.96 -10.66
C GLU A 217 21.35 4.08 -9.64
N LYS A 218 22.03 5.24 -9.63
CA LYS A 218 23.08 5.52 -8.66
C LYS A 218 22.57 5.47 -7.22
N ASN A 219 21.37 6.00 -6.96
CA ASN A 219 20.78 5.95 -5.62
C ASN A 219 20.57 4.50 -5.14
N VAL A 220 20.19 3.59 -6.04
CA VAL A 220 20.06 2.15 -5.72
C VAL A 220 21.40 1.55 -5.34
N VAL A 221 22.43 1.80 -6.13
CA VAL A 221 23.78 1.29 -5.84
C VAL A 221 24.32 1.85 -4.53
N ASP A 222 24.18 3.16 -4.30
CA ASP A 222 24.65 3.83 -3.08
C ASP A 222 23.91 3.33 -1.82
N ALA A 223 22.63 2.99 -1.93
CA ALA A 223 21.87 2.39 -0.84
C ALA A 223 22.30 0.94 -0.56
N LEU A 224 22.58 0.14 -1.58
CA LEU A 224 23.12 -1.22 -1.41
C LEU A 224 24.51 -1.20 -0.76
N ARG A 225 25.32 -0.18 -1.03
CA ARG A 225 26.65 0.00 -0.39
C ARG A 225 26.57 0.28 1.11
N ILE A 226 25.46 0.77 1.63
CA ILE A 226 25.28 0.91 3.08
C ILE A 226 25.31 -0.46 3.75
N ILE A 227 24.81 -1.49 3.04
CA ILE A 227 24.69 -2.86 3.53
C ILE A 227 25.95 -3.67 3.22
N ASP A 228 26.44 -3.55 2.00
CA ASP A 228 27.69 -4.19 1.54
C ASP A 228 28.52 -3.18 0.74
N PRO A 229 29.57 -2.60 1.36
CA PRO A 229 30.43 -1.59 0.74
C PRO A 229 31.14 -2.04 -0.54
N GLU A 230 31.30 -3.35 -0.72
CA GLU A 230 31.98 -3.93 -1.88
C GLU A 230 31.13 -3.92 -3.15
N ILE A 231 29.82 -3.63 -3.04
CA ILE A 231 28.94 -3.53 -4.20
C ILE A 231 29.30 -2.31 -5.02
N SER A 232 29.65 -2.53 -6.28
CA SER A 232 30.04 -1.47 -7.23
C SER A 232 28.98 -1.18 -8.29
N ALA A 233 28.17 -2.18 -8.66
CA ALA A 233 27.11 -2.04 -9.64
C ALA A 233 26.03 -3.12 -9.46
N VAL A 234 24.82 -2.81 -9.88
CA VAL A 234 23.69 -3.74 -9.96
C VAL A 234 23.01 -3.59 -11.32
N SER A 235 22.46 -4.66 -11.86
CA SER A 235 21.65 -4.62 -13.09
C SER A 235 20.63 -5.75 -13.10
N MET A 236 19.59 -5.58 -13.91
CA MET A 236 18.61 -6.63 -14.16
C MET A 236 18.87 -7.26 -15.53
N VAL A 237 19.15 -8.55 -15.56
CA VAL A 237 19.47 -9.29 -16.79
C VAL A 237 18.49 -10.42 -17.04
N GLY A 238 18.40 -10.85 -18.30
CA GLY A 238 17.46 -11.87 -18.75
C GLY A 238 16.12 -11.29 -19.17
N GLY A 239 15.27 -12.09 -19.71
CA GLY A 239 13.88 -11.67 -19.96
C GLY A 239 13.47 -11.53 -21.43
N GLU A 240 13.68 -12.54 -22.32
CA GLU A 240 12.99 -12.62 -23.63
C GLU A 240 12.11 -13.88 -23.72
N GLY A 241 10.76 -13.75 -23.81
CA GLY A 241 9.74 -14.81 -23.99
C GLY A 241 8.81 -15.05 -22.80
N PRO A 242 7.79 -15.87 -22.95
CA PRO A 242 6.65 -15.95 -22.01
C PRO A 242 6.95 -16.62 -20.66
N ARG A 243 8.15 -17.13 -20.42
CA ARG A 243 8.56 -17.75 -19.13
C ARG A 243 9.83 -17.12 -18.55
N GLN A 244 10.15 -15.88 -18.93
CA GLN A 244 11.48 -15.35 -18.65
C GLN A 244 11.54 -14.62 -17.32
N HIS A 245 12.38 -15.17 -16.46
CA HIS A 245 12.73 -14.57 -15.19
C HIS A 245 13.92 -13.61 -15.39
N ARG A 246 13.70 -12.33 -15.08
CA ARG A 246 14.81 -11.38 -14.97
C ARG A 246 15.49 -11.60 -13.63
N THR A 247 16.81 -11.54 -13.61
CA THR A 247 17.61 -11.74 -12.40
C THR A 247 18.40 -10.49 -12.11
N ALA A 248 18.35 -10.00 -10.88
CA ALA A 248 19.26 -8.97 -10.41
C ALA A 248 20.66 -9.58 -10.28
N ILE A 249 21.63 -9.00 -10.96
CA ILE A 249 23.05 -9.34 -10.84
C ILE A 249 23.82 -8.19 -10.22
N VAL A 250 24.83 -8.51 -9.44
CA VAL A 250 25.65 -7.56 -8.70
C VAL A 250 27.12 -7.77 -9.05
N ARG A 251 27.84 -6.67 -9.22
CA ARG A 251 29.30 -6.64 -9.25
C ARG A 251 29.81 -6.23 -7.87
N SER A 252 30.61 -7.08 -7.25
CA SER A 252 31.31 -6.82 -5.99
C SER A 252 32.81 -6.82 -6.20
N GLY A 253 33.55 -5.98 -5.47
CA GLY A 253 35.01 -5.86 -5.56
C GLY A 253 35.74 -7.15 -5.16
N ILE A 254 35.16 -7.98 -4.35
CA ILE A 254 35.74 -9.25 -3.87
C ILE A 254 35.47 -10.43 -4.81
N LEU A 255 34.61 -10.29 -5.83
CA LEU A 255 34.24 -11.39 -6.72
C LEU A 255 34.80 -11.16 -8.13
N PRO A 256 35.33 -12.23 -8.78
CA PRO A 256 35.96 -12.12 -10.11
C PRO A 256 34.95 -11.82 -11.24
N ARG A 257 33.66 -12.04 -10.99
CA ARG A 257 32.57 -11.82 -11.98
C ARG A 257 31.28 -11.38 -11.31
N PRO A 258 30.37 -10.74 -12.05
CA PRO A 258 29.02 -10.49 -11.53
C PRO A 258 28.31 -11.78 -11.19
N VAL A 259 27.55 -11.78 -10.09
CA VAL A 259 26.78 -12.93 -9.60
C VAL A 259 25.34 -12.51 -9.32
N PRO A 260 24.37 -13.46 -9.31
CA PRO A 260 23.01 -13.16 -8.89
C PRO A 260 22.97 -12.54 -7.49
N LEU A 261 22.17 -11.51 -7.31
CA LEU A 261 22.00 -10.84 -6.01
C LEU A 261 21.56 -11.81 -4.90
N ARG A 262 20.75 -12.82 -5.24
CA ARG A 262 20.36 -13.90 -4.34
C ARG A 262 21.53 -14.71 -3.78
N SER A 263 22.66 -14.72 -4.45
CA SER A 263 23.87 -15.39 -3.93
C SER A 263 24.44 -14.73 -2.68
N PHE A 264 24.02 -13.48 -2.38
CA PHE A 264 24.33 -12.77 -1.13
C PHE A 264 23.29 -13.01 -0.04
N GLY A 265 22.28 -13.85 -0.30
CA GLY A 265 21.17 -14.18 0.61
C GLY A 265 19.86 -13.50 0.27
N ASP A 266 18.76 -14.08 0.75
CA ASP A 266 17.41 -13.58 0.47
C ASP A 266 17.17 -12.19 1.05
N GLY A 267 17.82 -11.86 2.17
CA GLY A 267 17.72 -10.55 2.82
C GLY A 267 18.16 -9.41 1.91
N LEU A 268 19.29 -9.55 1.21
CA LEU A 268 19.77 -8.52 0.27
C LEU A 268 18.83 -8.39 -0.94
N ASN A 269 18.26 -9.49 -1.39
CA ASN A 269 17.26 -9.47 -2.48
C ASN A 269 15.98 -8.75 -2.05
N ARG A 270 15.51 -8.95 -0.81
CA ARG A 270 14.37 -8.21 -0.22
C ARG A 270 14.66 -6.72 -0.14
N LEU A 271 15.83 -6.36 0.36
CA LEU A 271 16.26 -4.97 0.47
C LEU A 271 16.40 -4.29 -0.89
N PHE A 272 16.90 -4.98 -1.89
CA PHE A 272 16.90 -4.47 -3.26
C PHE A 272 15.49 -4.14 -3.74
N GLY A 273 14.51 -4.99 -3.46
CA GLY A 273 13.11 -4.74 -3.76
C GLY A 273 12.57 -3.49 -3.06
N ILE A 274 12.87 -3.31 -1.77
CA ILE A 274 12.46 -2.13 -0.99
C ILE A 274 13.14 -0.87 -1.54
N ILE A 275 14.45 -0.89 -1.76
CA ILE A 275 15.22 0.24 -2.30
C ILE A 275 14.70 0.64 -3.68
N LEU A 276 14.47 -0.35 -4.55
CA LEU A 276 13.98 -0.12 -5.90
C LEU A 276 12.54 0.46 -5.89
N SER A 277 11.69 -0.02 -5.00
CA SER A 277 10.34 0.51 -4.78
C SER A 277 10.40 1.94 -4.27
N LEU A 278 11.32 2.22 -3.33
CA LEU A 278 11.53 3.54 -2.76
C LEU A 278 11.95 4.55 -3.83
N VAL A 279 12.95 4.22 -4.64
CA VAL A 279 13.43 5.10 -5.72
C VAL A 279 12.34 5.38 -6.77
N ASN A 280 11.39 4.46 -6.95
CA ASN A 280 10.24 4.64 -7.84
C ASN A 280 9.09 5.44 -7.21
N ALA A 281 9.07 5.63 -5.88
CA ALA A 281 8.06 6.39 -5.15
C ALA A 281 8.44 7.89 -4.97
N LYS A 282 9.35 8.41 -5.79
CA LYS A 282 9.83 9.80 -5.68
C LYS A 282 8.69 10.80 -5.58
N ASP A 283 8.80 11.73 -4.61
CA ASP A 283 7.81 12.76 -4.29
C ASP A 283 6.43 12.20 -3.89
N GLY A 284 6.37 10.95 -3.41
CA GLY A 284 5.15 10.24 -3.06
C GLY A 284 5.25 9.41 -1.79
N LEU A 285 4.52 8.29 -1.77
CA LEU A 285 4.43 7.37 -0.64
C LEU A 285 5.10 6.02 -0.96
N LEU A 286 5.86 5.50 0.00
CA LEU A 286 6.25 4.09 0.03
C LEU A 286 5.56 3.41 1.21
N LEU A 287 4.83 2.35 0.93
CA LEU A 287 4.12 1.54 1.92
C LEU A 287 4.77 0.16 1.96
N ILE A 288 5.23 -0.27 3.14
CA ILE A 288 5.91 -1.56 3.33
C ILE A 288 5.16 -2.35 4.39
N ASP A 289 4.58 -3.47 4.00
CA ASP A 289 3.97 -4.38 4.97
C ASP A 289 5.00 -5.40 5.46
N GLU A 290 5.11 -5.55 6.80
CA GLU A 290 6.06 -6.42 7.49
C GLU A 290 7.51 -6.20 7.01
N PHE A 291 8.06 -5.05 7.36
CA PHE A 291 9.41 -4.61 6.94
C PHE A 291 10.48 -5.66 7.20
N GLU A 292 10.43 -6.31 8.35
CA GLU A 292 11.40 -7.32 8.79
C GLU A 292 11.40 -8.62 8.00
N ASN A 293 10.34 -8.93 7.26
CA ASN A 293 10.22 -10.20 6.56
C ASN A 293 11.36 -10.42 5.57
N GLY A 294 12.06 -11.54 5.75
CA GLY A 294 13.19 -11.91 4.92
C GLY A 294 14.48 -11.11 5.20
N ILE A 295 14.48 -10.18 6.16
CA ILE A 295 15.67 -9.39 6.55
C ILE A 295 16.20 -9.89 7.88
N HIS A 296 17.41 -10.44 7.87
CA HIS A 296 18.07 -10.88 9.10
C HIS A 296 18.29 -9.70 10.06
N HIS A 297 18.12 -9.92 11.37
CA HIS A 297 18.20 -8.86 12.38
C HIS A 297 19.50 -8.03 12.31
N SER A 298 20.63 -8.65 11.98
CA SER A 298 21.93 -7.96 11.87
C SER A 298 21.99 -6.91 10.74
N VAL A 299 21.08 -6.98 9.76
CA VAL A 299 21.04 -6.08 8.58
C VAL A 299 19.93 -5.03 8.72
N GLN A 300 19.02 -5.19 9.68
CA GLN A 300 17.86 -4.30 9.82
C GLN A 300 18.26 -2.85 10.12
N LEU A 301 19.33 -2.64 10.90
CA LEU A 301 19.83 -1.30 11.18
C LEU A 301 20.25 -0.57 9.91
N ASP A 302 21.05 -1.22 9.06
CA ASP A 302 21.53 -0.64 7.81
C ASP A 302 20.40 -0.51 6.78
N ALA A 303 19.43 -1.41 6.81
CA ALA A 303 18.23 -1.31 6.00
C ALA A 303 17.41 -0.05 6.36
N TRP A 304 17.20 0.23 7.63
CA TRP A 304 16.55 1.45 8.07
C TRP A 304 17.37 2.70 7.70
N ARG A 305 18.68 2.70 7.87
CA ARG A 305 19.55 3.80 7.45
C ARG A 305 19.39 4.10 5.95
N ALA A 306 19.33 3.06 5.11
CA ALA A 306 19.08 3.23 3.68
C ALA A 306 17.71 3.87 3.41
N VAL A 307 16.66 3.40 4.10
CA VAL A 307 15.30 3.95 3.97
C VAL A 307 15.24 5.40 4.41
N PHE A 308 15.78 5.76 5.59
CA PHE A 308 15.78 7.15 6.07
C PHE A 308 16.53 8.08 5.13
N LYS A 309 17.75 7.69 4.70
CA LYS A 309 18.57 8.48 3.78
C LYS A 309 17.86 8.74 2.45
N LEU A 310 17.34 7.69 1.82
CA LEU A 310 16.68 7.82 0.52
C LEU A 310 15.34 8.55 0.62
N SER A 311 14.56 8.33 1.68
CA SER A 311 13.29 9.04 1.89
C SER A 311 13.49 10.55 1.97
N GLN A 312 14.57 10.98 2.63
CA GLN A 312 14.95 12.39 2.73
C GLN A 312 15.44 12.95 1.38
N GLN A 313 16.31 12.21 0.68
CA GLN A 313 16.88 12.64 -0.59
C GLN A 313 15.86 12.76 -1.72
N LEU A 314 14.86 11.89 -1.74
CA LEU A 314 13.89 11.77 -2.83
C LEU A 314 12.51 12.35 -2.49
N GLY A 315 12.35 13.02 -1.33
CA GLY A 315 11.08 13.63 -0.93
C GLY A 315 9.96 12.62 -0.61
N ILE A 316 10.30 11.38 -0.24
CA ILE A 316 9.35 10.28 -0.06
C ILE A 316 8.89 10.22 1.40
N GLN A 317 7.61 9.99 1.62
CA GLN A 317 7.09 9.62 2.93
C GLN A 317 6.89 8.11 3.00
N VAL A 318 7.40 7.48 4.06
CA VAL A 318 7.39 6.03 4.25
C VAL A 318 6.45 5.65 5.37
N PHE A 319 5.63 4.62 5.12
CA PHE A 319 4.82 3.96 6.13
C PHE A 319 5.17 2.46 6.09
N ALA A 320 5.74 1.97 7.15
CA ALA A 320 6.09 0.55 7.28
C ALA A 320 5.36 -0.07 8.46
N THR A 321 4.97 -1.33 8.35
CA THR A 321 4.47 -2.11 9.49
C THR A 321 5.54 -3.05 9.99
N SER A 322 5.50 -3.36 11.28
CA SER A 322 6.34 -4.39 11.90
C SER A 322 5.66 -5.01 13.12
N HIS A 323 6.01 -6.26 13.38
CA HIS A 323 5.69 -6.96 14.62
C HIS A 323 6.96 -7.46 15.35
N SER A 324 8.14 -7.17 14.81
CA SER A 324 9.44 -7.59 15.36
C SER A 324 10.02 -6.54 16.30
N TRP A 325 10.47 -6.99 17.45
CA TRP A 325 11.20 -6.13 18.39
C TRP A 325 12.53 -5.64 17.81
N ASP A 326 13.25 -6.51 17.10
CA ASP A 326 14.53 -6.16 16.48
C ASP A 326 14.36 -5.03 15.46
N SER A 327 13.26 -5.05 14.71
CA SER A 327 12.92 -3.99 13.74
C SER A 327 12.59 -2.66 14.44
N VAL A 328 11.85 -2.71 15.56
CA VAL A 328 11.55 -1.53 16.38
C VAL A 328 12.82 -0.92 16.96
N GLU A 329 13.70 -1.75 17.52
CA GLU A 329 14.97 -1.31 18.09
C GLU A 329 15.90 -0.71 17.03
N ALA A 330 16.00 -1.36 15.88
CA ALA A 330 16.79 -0.85 14.75
C ALA A 330 16.23 0.49 14.23
N PHE A 331 14.90 0.60 14.09
CA PHE A 331 14.21 1.84 13.70
C PHE A 331 14.53 2.97 14.68
N GLN A 332 14.38 2.72 15.98
CA GLN A 332 14.62 3.73 17.02
C GLN A 332 16.07 4.26 16.98
N LYS A 333 17.06 3.36 16.83
CA LYS A 333 18.46 3.76 16.72
C LYS A 333 18.69 4.71 15.54
N VAL A 334 18.09 4.42 14.40
CA VAL A 334 18.23 5.28 13.19
C VAL A 334 17.44 6.56 13.33
N ALA A 335 16.25 6.54 13.93
CA ALA A 335 15.45 7.73 14.21
C ALA A 335 16.21 8.70 15.11
N ALA A 336 16.93 8.19 16.13
CA ALA A 336 17.78 9.02 16.99
C ALA A 336 18.98 9.65 16.24
N GLU A 337 19.48 9.01 15.16
CA GLU A 337 20.51 9.57 14.29
C GLU A 337 19.96 10.71 13.38
N THR A 338 18.63 10.77 13.18
CA THR A 338 17.96 11.71 12.26
C THR A 338 16.72 12.29 12.94
N PRO A 339 16.89 13.26 13.87
CA PRO A 339 15.77 13.86 14.62
C PRO A 339 14.64 14.37 13.72
N GLU A 340 13.40 14.29 14.21
CA GLU A 340 12.15 14.72 13.55
C GLU A 340 11.78 13.91 12.26
N ALA A 341 12.59 12.93 11.85
CA ALA A 341 12.30 12.16 10.64
C ALA A 341 11.49 10.89 10.94
N GLY A 342 11.71 10.25 12.10
CA GLY A 342 11.12 8.96 12.47
C GLY A 342 9.99 9.09 13.48
N VAL A 343 8.86 8.43 13.22
CA VAL A 343 7.72 8.36 14.15
C VAL A 343 7.28 6.90 14.28
N LEU A 344 7.09 6.44 15.52
CA LEU A 344 6.51 5.13 15.79
C LEU A 344 5.05 5.29 16.21
N VAL A 345 4.18 4.54 15.56
CA VAL A 345 2.74 4.51 15.85
C VAL A 345 2.37 3.12 16.32
N ARG A 346 2.04 2.99 17.59
CA ARG A 346 1.54 1.74 18.15
C ARG A 346 0.02 1.68 18.06
N LEU A 347 -0.51 0.63 17.43
CA LEU A 347 -1.94 0.36 17.39
C LEU A 347 -2.31 -0.64 18.48
N SER A 348 -3.26 -0.27 19.31
CA SER A 348 -3.76 -1.11 20.40
C SER A 348 -5.26 -1.27 20.32
N ARG A 349 -5.77 -2.48 20.57
CA ARG A 349 -7.21 -2.73 20.62
C ARG A 349 -7.76 -2.41 22.01
N LYS A 350 -8.80 -1.55 22.08
CA LYS A 350 -9.56 -1.24 23.29
C LYS A 350 -11.04 -1.51 23.03
N GLY A 351 -11.50 -2.71 23.42
CA GLY A 351 -12.84 -3.19 23.05
C GLY A 351 -12.96 -3.39 21.55
N GLU A 352 -13.89 -2.70 20.91
CA GLU A 352 -14.08 -2.72 19.46
C GLU A 352 -13.22 -1.70 18.72
N ASP A 353 -12.65 -0.74 19.43
CA ASP A 353 -11.87 0.34 18.83
C ASP A 353 -10.37 -0.01 18.75
N ILE A 354 -9.74 0.52 17.73
CA ILE A 354 -8.30 0.55 17.56
C ILE A 354 -7.81 1.97 17.86
N VAL A 355 -6.94 2.07 18.87
CA VAL A 355 -6.44 3.33 19.38
C VAL A 355 -4.95 3.45 19.04
N PRO A 356 -4.52 4.53 18.38
CA PRO A 356 -3.11 4.79 18.12
C PRO A 356 -2.45 5.46 19.34
N THR A 357 -1.20 5.11 19.57
CA THR A 357 -0.28 5.87 20.44
C THR A 357 0.92 6.24 19.59
N VAL A 358 1.21 7.52 19.50
CA VAL A 358 2.31 8.05 18.69
C VAL A 358 3.49 8.33 19.60
N PHE A 359 4.66 7.83 19.24
CA PHE A 359 5.93 8.06 19.92
C PHE A 359 6.87 8.77 18.96
N ALA A 360 7.29 9.95 19.31
CA ALA A 360 8.28 10.71 18.58
C ALA A 360 9.55 10.85 19.45
N ASP A 361 10.71 10.90 18.80
CA ASP A 361 12.03 11.19 19.36
C ASP A 361 12.28 10.68 20.80
N ASP A 362 12.21 11.55 21.82
CA ASP A 362 12.55 11.22 23.22
C ASP A 362 11.66 10.15 23.83
N GLU A 363 10.37 10.14 23.51
CA GLU A 363 9.42 9.14 24.02
C GLU A 363 9.74 7.75 23.48
N LEU A 364 10.14 7.67 22.21
CA LEU A 364 10.54 6.42 21.56
C LEU A 364 11.84 5.88 22.18
N ALA A 365 12.81 6.75 22.47
CA ALA A 365 14.05 6.37 23.12
C ALA A 365 13.81 5.78 24.51
N VAL A 366 12.96 6.42 25.33
CA VAL A 366 12.59 5.94 26.66
C VAL A 366 11.85 4.60 26.58
N ALA A 367 10.85 4.51 25.70
CA ALA A 367 10.06 3.30 25.54
C ALA A 367 10.90 2.09 25.12
N THR A 368 11.90 2.29 24.25
CA THR A 368 12.80 1.23 23.80
C THR A 368 13.79 0.83 24.89
N ARG A 369 14.38 1.81 25.60
CA ARG A 369 15.32 1.56 26.70
C ARG A 369 14.65 0.76 27.82
N ASP A 370 13.45 1.14 28.21
CA ASP A 370 12.72 0.53 29.34
C ASP A 370 11.93 -0.72 28.91
N ARG A 371 12.11 -1.17 27.64
CA ARG A 371 11.42 -2.32 27.03
C ARG A 371 9.90 -2.30 27.21
N ILE A 372 9.33 -1.10 27.15
CA ILE A 372 7.88 -0.95 27.15
C ILE A 372 7.33 -1.70 25.93
N GLU A 373 6.26 -2.49 26.11
CA GLU A 373 5.67 -3.27 25.01
C GLU A 373 5.18 -2.32 23.89
N LEU A 374 5.98 -2.19 22.83
CA LEU A 374 5.70 -1.35 21.65
C LEU A 374 5.06 -2.14 20.49
N ARG A 375 4.79 -3.43 20.68
CA ARG A 375 4.22 -4.33 19.66
C ARG A 375 2.85 -4.88 20.07
#